data_12e90d2446ef6194cddc806d587bfb82
#
_entry.id   12e90d2446ef6194cddc806d587bfb82
#
_cell.length_a   1.000
_cell.length_b   1.000
_cell.length_c   1.000
_cell.angle_alpha   90.00
_cell.angle_beta   90.00
_cell.angle_gamma   90.00
#
_symmetry.space_group_name_H-M   'P 1'
#
loop_
_entity.id
_entity.type
_entity.pdbx_description
1 polymer ?
#
loop_
_entity_poly.entity_id
_entity_poly.type
_entity_poly.pdbx_seq_one_letter_code
_entity_poly.pdbx_strand_id
1 'polypeptide(L)'
;MGAAALAGGAWAAGAYRARMAATETRLALRSHMAETRAGPMEYALAGQGRPLMMIHGTGGGFDQGLLFGHRLSETFQVIAPSRFGYLRSAFPSDASPAAQANALADLLDNLHIDRLSVAGGSAGALTAGEFAVRHPDRCTHLVLLVPAANLTGHDPVEFGALQRAAVDAVLGSDVAFWALASLAPRQMIRTLLATDPALLDRVDTAERDRAETILAQLLPISARTAGLRNDAHWSGTPSPIAWEDIAAPTLILSCEDDLFGTAATARLLADRIAGARLTIWPEGGHIWLGHDADVAREIAAFDGAAHP
;
A
#
# COMPACT_ATOMS: atom_id res chain seq x y z
N MET A 1 -45.28 0.26 -5.57
CA MET A 1 -43.85 0.47 -5.82
C MET A 1 -43.14 1.30 -4.75
N GLY A 2 -43.78 2.31 -4.13
CA GLY A 2 -43.12 3.19 -3.13
C GLY A 2 -42.63 2.50 -1.85
N ALA A 3 -43.38 1.57 -1.26
CA ALA A 3 -43.00 0.92 0.00
C ALA A 3 -41.75 0.01 -0.14
N ALA A 4 -41.62 -0.71 -1.24
CA ALA A 4 -40.45 -1.56 -1.50
C ALA A 4 -39.18 -0.73 -1.75
N ALA A 5 -39.28 0.42 -2.42
CA ALA A 5 -38.18 1.33 -2.64
C ALA A 5 -37.72 1.99 -1.32
N LEU A 6 -38.65 2.38 -0.45
CA LEU A 6 -38.36 2.92 0.89
C LEU A 6 -37.71 1.87 1.80
N ALA A 7 -38.19 0.64 1.79
CA ALA A 7 -37.61 -0.46 2.56
C ALA A 7 -36.17 -0.80 2.06
N GLY A 8 -35.94 -0.83 0.74
CA GLY A 8 -34.63 -1.02 0.16
C GLY A 8 -33.64 0.10 0.52
N GLY A 9 -34.10 1.35 0.47
CA GLY A 9 -33.29 2.50 0.88
C GLY A 9 -32.92 2.47 2.37
N ALA A 10 -33.87 2.13 3.25
CA ALA A 10 -33.60 2.02 4.68
C ALA A 10 -32.61 0.88 5.00
N TRP A 11 -32.74 -0.26 4.33
CA TRP A 11 -31.83 -1.38 4.47
C TRP A 11 -30.40 -1.00 4.02
N ALA A 12 -30.25 -0.38 2.84
CA ALA A 12 -28.94 0.07 2.33
C ALA A 12 -28.28 1.09 3.26
N ALA A 13 -29.05 2.05 3.78
CA ALA A 13 -28.55 3.02 4.75
C ALA A 13 -28.11 2.34 6.07
N GLY A 14 -28.83 1.32 6.53
CA GLY A 14 -28.45 0.52 7.70
C GLY A 14 -27.15 -0.25 7.47
N ALA A 15 -27.01 -0.92 6.33
CA ALA A 15 -25.82 -1.66 5.94
C ALA A 15 -24.58 -0.75 5.81
N TYR A 16 -24.74 0.42 5.19
CA TYR A 16 -23.66 1.43 5.11
C TYR A 16 -23.21 1.90 6.50
N ARG A 17 -24.16 2.28 7.38
CA ARG A 17 -23.84 2.72 8.75
C ARG A 17 -23.12 1.63 9.54
N ALA A 18 -23.55 0.38 9.44
CA ALA A 18 -22.91 -0.75 10.09
C ALA A 18 -21.47 -0.95 9.57
N ARG A 19 -21.25 -0.84 8.26
CA ARG A 19 -19.91 -0.92 7.66
C ARG A 19 -19.01 0.21 8.15
N MET A 20 -19.50 1.45 8.19
CA MET A 20 -18.71 2.60 8.65
C MET A 20 -18.37 2.50 10.13
N ALA A 21 -19.32 2.10 10.99
CA ALA A 21 -19.07 1.89 12.41
C ALA A 21 -18.01 0.79 12.66
N ALA A 22 -18.06 -0.31 11.91
CA ALA A 22 -17.03 -1.35 11.98
C ALA A 22 -15.67 -0.84 11.51
N THR A 23 -15.63 0.00 10.48
CA THR A 23 -14.42 0.64 9.97
C THR A 23 -13.82 1.60 10.99
N GLU A 24 -14.61 2.47 11.60
CA GLU A 24 -14.20 3.39 12.65
C GLU A 24 -13.63 2.65 13.86
N THR A 25 -14.32 1.58 14.31
CA THR A 25 -13.84 0.72 15.40
C THR A 25 -12.48 0.10 15.06
N ARG A 26 -12.33 -0.45 13.85
CA ARG A 26 -11.07 -1.04 13.40
C ARG A 26 -9.91 -0.04 13.39
N LEU A 27 -10.16 1.17 12.91
CA LEU A 27 -9.14 2.23 12.84
C LEU A 27 -8.79 2.80 14.22
N ALA A 28 -9.78 3.00 15.11
CA ALA A 28 -9.58 3.60 16.42
C ALA A 28 -8.73 2.75 17.39
N LEU A 29 -8.81 1.42 17.27
CA LEU A 29 -8.26 0.50 18.27
C LEU A 29 -6.79 0.12 18.06
N ARG A 30 -6.15 0.52 16.96
CA ARG A 30 -4.87 -0.08 16.54
C ARG A 30 -3.76 0.90 16.18
N SER A 31 -3.98 2.20 16.26
CA SER A 31 -2.98 3.17 15.83
C SER A 31 -2.58 4.16 16.90
N HIS A 32 -1.37 4.65 16.75
CA HIS A 32 -0.74 5.69 17.57
C HIS A 32 -0.44 6.91 16.70
N MET A 33 -0.11 8.03 17.34
CA MET A 33 0.37 9.24 16.68
C MET A 33 1.80 9.53 17.13
N ALA A 34 2.65 9.91 16.19
CA ALA A 34 3.98 10.45 16.45
C ALA A 34 4.08 11.85 15.82
N GLU A 35 4.80 12.75 16.48
CA GLU A 35 5.13 14.04 15.90
C GLU A 35 6.38 13.92 15.04
N THR A 36 6.32 14.40 13.81
CA THR A 36 7.45 14.50 12.88
C THR A 36 7.65 15.95 12.47
N ARG A 37 8.78 16.27 11.88
CA ARG A 37 9.03 17.62 11.33
C ARG A 37 8.02 18.01 10.24
N ALA A 38 7.40 17.03 9.60
CA ALA A 38 6.36 17.23 8.58
C ALA A 38 4.92 17.27 9.15
N GLY A 39 4.78 17.21 10.47
CA GLY A 39 3.51 17.16 11.21
C GLY A 39 3.20 15.76 11.75
N PRO A 40 2.01 15.57 12.34
CA PRO A 40 1.62 14.31 12.95
C PRO A 40 1.56 13.16 11.93
N MET A 41 2.11 12.01 12.33
CA MET A 41 2.07 10.78 11.57
C MET A 41 1.38 9.69 12.38
N GLU A 42 0.38 9.06 11.75
CA GLU A 42 -0.28 7.90 12.31
C GLU A 42 0.49 6.63 11.97
N TYR A 43 0.62 5.73 12.93
CA TYR A 43 1.25 4.42 12.72
C TYR A 43 0.64 3.35 13.62
N ALA A 44 0.90 2.09 13.30
CA ALA A 44 0.55 0.96 14.15
C ALA A 44 1.70 -0.02 14.29
N LEU A 45 1.65 -0.83 15.32
CA LEU A 45 2.64 -1.86 15.64
C LEU A 45 1.96 -3.22 15.74
N ALA A 46 2.64 -4.26 15.25
CA ALA A 46 2.22 -5.64 15.46
C ALA A 46 3.43 -6.57 15.58
N GLY A 47 3.30 -7.61 16.38
CA GLY A 47 4.36 -8.60 16.59
C GLY A 47 5.50 -8.10 17.48
N GLN A 48 6.54 -8.93 17.55
CA GLN A 48 7.77 -8.67 18.30
C GLN A 48 8.94 -9.28 17.52
N GLY A 49 10.14 -8.80 17.78
CA GLY A 49 11.35 -9.25 17.09
C GLY A 49 12.08 -8.13 16.36
N ARG A 50 12.74 -8.47 15.25
CA ARG A 50 13.48 -7.47 14.46
C ARG A 50 12.49 -6.47 13.85
N PRO A 51 12.81 -5.16 13.86
CA PRO A 51 11.90 -4.16 13.34
C PRO A 51 11.84 -4.22 11.80
N LEU A 52 10.61 -4.19 11.27
CA LEU A 52 10.30 -4.12 9.84
C LEU A 52 9.26 -3.03 9.60
N MET A 53 9.58 -2.05 8.80
CA MET A 53 8.61 -1.06 8.35
C MET A 53 7.86 -1.58 7.13
N MET A 54 6.53 -1.63 7.19
CA MET A 54 5.66 -2.02 6.08
C MET A 54 4.88 -0.81 5.58
N ILE A 55 5.35 -0.22 4.49
CA ILE A 55 4.78 0.98 3.87
C ILE A 55 3.69 0.57 2.88
N HIS A 56 2.47 1.02 3.14
CA HIS A 56 1.29 0.71 2.33
C HIS A 56 1.33 1.31 0.92
N GLY A 57 0.55 0.75 0.00
CA GLY A 57 0.34 1.25 -1.36
C GLY A 57 -0.74 2.33 -1.44
N THR A 58 -1.16 2.63 -2.67
CA THR A 58 -2.23 3.59 -2.97
C THR A 58 -3.54 3.17 -2.33
N GLY A 59 -4.22 4.10 -1.68
CA GLY A 59 -5.50 3.86 -0.99
C GLY A 59 -5.36 3.20 0.39
N GLY A 60 -4.15 2.85 0.82
CA GLY A 60 -3.89 2.19 2.09
C GLY A 60 -3.90 3.12 3.31
N GLY A 61 -3.15 2.74 4.30
CA GLY A 61 -2.92 3.36 5.60
C GLY A 61 -2.21 2.35 6.48
N PHE A 62 -2.04 2.65 7.76
CA PHE A 62 -1.44 1.70 8.70
C PHE A 62 -2.15 0.33 8.69
N ASP A 63 -3.45 0.32 8.49
CA ASP A 63 -4.28 -0.88 8.46
C ASP A 63 -3.93 -1.81 7.29
N GLN A 64 -3.65 -1.26 6.11
CA GLN A 64 -3.15 -2.04 4.98
C GLN A 64 -1.71 -2.52 5.22
N GLY A 65 -0.84 -1.67 5.79
CA GLY A 65 0.51 -2.08 6.18
C GLY A 65 0.50 -3.24 7.17
N LEU A 66 -0.38 -3.21 8.18
CA LEU A 66 -0.57 -4.33 9.09
C LEU A 66 -1.10 -5.60 8.39
N LEU A 67 -1.99 -5.45 7.41
CA LEU A 67 -2.51 -6.59 6.64
C LEU A 67 -1.41 -7.24 5.80
N PHE A 68 -0.59 -6.46 5.13
CA PHE A 68 0.54 -6.97 4.34
C PHE A 68 1.63 -7.60 5.22
N GLY A 69 1.82 -7.06 6.43
CA GLY A 69 2.78 -7.58 7.40
C GLY A 69 2.24 -8.64 8.37
N HIS A 70 0.97 -9.09 8.23
CA HIS A 70 0.34 -9.90 9.28
C HIS A 70 1.07 -11.22 9.56
N ARG A 71 1.53 -11.94 8.52
CA ARG A 71 2.32 -13.17 8.67
C ARG A 71 3.73 -12.90 9.19
N LEU A 72 4.29 -11.74 8.84
CA LEU A 72 5.61 -11.33 9.31
C LEU A 72 5.59 -10.93 10.79
N SER A 73 4.44 -10.56 11.34
CA SER A 73 4.30 -10.22 12.76
C SER A 73 4.54 -11.40 13.72
N GLU A 74 4.65 -12.62 13.22
CA GLU A 74 5.07 -13.77 14.00
C GLU A 74 6.57 -13.72 14.37
N THR A 75 7.41 -13.06 13.56
CA THR A 75 8.88 -13.02 13.71
C THR A 75 9.46 -11.62 13.69
N PHE A 76 8.71 -10.63 13.25
CA PHE A 76 9.11 -9.23 13.19
C PHE A 76 8.21 -8.34 14.05
N GLN A 77 8.78 -7.25 14.55
CA GLN A 77 8.01 -6.10 14.97
C GLN A 77 7.65 -5.28 13.73
N VAL A 78 6.44 -5.47 13.22
CA VAL A 78 5.94 -4.74 12.06
C VAL A 78 5.52 -3.33 12.50
N ILE A 79 6.09 -2.32 11.83
CA ILE A 79 5.76 -0.90 11.99
C ILE A 79 5.04 -0.48 10.71
N ALA A 80 3.78 -0.12 10.82
CA ALA A 80 2.93 0.24 9.69
C ALA A 80 2.53 1.73 9.79
N PRO A 81 3.22 2.65 9.11
CA PRO A 81 2.83 4.05 9.05
C PRO A 81 1.69 4.29 8.07
N SER A 82 0.84 5.29 8.34
CA SER A 82 0.00 5.92 7.34
C SER A 82 0.82 7.02 6.66
N ARG A 83 0.97 6.95 5.33
CA ARG A 83 1.70 7.96 4.56
C ARG A 83 0.97 9.30 4.54
N PHE A 84 1.60 10.34 4.05
CA PHE A 84 1.03 11.69 3.95
C PHE A 84 -0.34 11.71 3.26
N GLY A 85 -1.32 12.38 3.88
CA GLY A 85 -2.67 12.49 3.37
C GLY A 85 -3.53 11.23 3.48
N TYR A 86 -3.06 10.23 4.23
CA TYR A 86 -3.82 9.03 4.56
C TYR A 86 -4.22 9.02 6.03
N LEU A 87 -5.50 8.77 6.26
CA LEU A 87 -6.12 8.68 7.59
C LEU A 87 -5.83 9.92 8.44
N ARG A 88 -5.13 9.77 9.57
CA ARG A 88 -4.83 10.88 10.49
C ARG A 88 -3.44 11.50 10.28
N SER A 89 -2.65 10.99 9.30
CA SER A 89 -1.36 11.59 8.99
C SER A 89 -1.50 12.93 8.30
N ALA A 90 -0.59 13.85 8.61
CA ALA A 90 -0.53 15.16 7.99
C ALA A 90 -0.40 15.08 6.46
N PHE A 91 -0.80 16.16 5.78
CA PHE A 91 -0.52 16.38 4.35
C PHE A 91 0.23 17.70 4.22
N PRO A 92 1.57 17.68 4.31
CA PRO A 92 2.39 18.88 4.25
C PRO A 92 2.43 19.47 2.85
N SER A 93 2.94 20.70 2.72
CA SER A 93 3.12 21.38 1.42
C SER A 93 4.11 20.66 0.50
N ASP A 94 5.16 20.03 1.08
CA ASP A 94 6.01 19.07 0.38
C ASP A 94 5.60 17.65 0.79
N ALA A 95 4.79 17.02 -0.05
CA ALA A 95 4.35 15.63 0.14
C ALA A 95 5.07 14.68 -0.84
N SER A 96 6.30 14.99 -1.22
CA SER A 96 7.13 14.14 -2.07
C SER A 96 7.52 12.83 -1.37
N PRO A 97 7.87 11.77 -2.14
CA PRO A 97 8.43 10.55 -1.58
C PRO A 97 9.67 10.81 -0.70
N ALA A 98 10.49 11.80 -1.07
CA ALA A 98 11.67 12.24 -0.32
C ALA A 98 11.30 12.85 1.05
N ALA A 99 10.33 13.76 1.08
CA ALA A 99 9.83 14.34 2.33
C ALA A 99 9.18 13.26 3.22
N GLN A 100 8.43 12.32 2.60
CA GLN A 100 7.84 11.19 3.32
C GLN A 100 8.93 10.30 3.93
N ALA A 101 10.02 10.01 3.21
CA ALA A 101 11.14 9.22 3.74
C ALA A 101 11.79 9.89 4.96
N ASN A 102 11.99 11.22 4.91
CA ASN A 102 12.51 11.98 6.06
C ASN A 102 11.56 11.91 7.27
N ALA A 103 10.25 12.02 7.06
CA ALA A 103 9.27 11.89 8.13
C ALA A 103 9.23 10.47 8.74
N LEU A 104 9.50 9.43 7.93
CA LEU A 104 9.66 8.07 8.45
C LEU A 104 10.92 7.93 9.31
N ALA A 105 12.02 8.61 8.97
CA ALA A 105 13.20 8.65 9.84
C ALA A 105 12.89 9.33 11.19
N ASP A 106 12.11 10.44 11.19
CA ASP A 106 11.62 11.04 12.43
C ASP A 106 10.75 10.08 13.26
N LEU A 107 9.91 9.27 12.60
CA LEU A 107 9.13 8.23 13.28
C LEU A 107 10.04 7.21 13.96
N LEU A 108 11.12 6.77 13.31
CA LEU A 108 12.08 5.85 13.92
C LEU A 108 12.77 6.46 15.14
N ASP A 109 13.11 7.75 15.09
CA ASP A 109 13.70 8.46 16.24
C ASP A 109 12.72 8.50 17.42
N ASN A 110 11.42 8.75 17.16
CA ASN A 110 10.37 8.68 18.18
C ASN A 110 10.22 7.28 18.79
N LEU A 111 10.44 6.23 17.99
CA LEU A 111 10.35 4.84 18.44
C LEU A 111 11.65 4.30 19.04
N HIS A 112 12.72 5.09 19.03
CA HIS A 112 14.07 4.68 19.46
C HIS A 112 14.59 3.46 18.69
N ILE A 113 14.33 3.44 17.39
CA ILE A 113 14.79 2.38 16.48
C ILE A 113 15.90 2.92 15.59
N ASP A 114 17.10 2.40 15.76
CA ASP A 114 18.26 2.86 15.00
C ASP A 114 18.21 2.40 13.54
N ARG A 115 17.88 1.13 13.30
CA ARG A 115 17.93 0.48 11.98
C ARG A 115 16.80 -0.52 11.84
N LEU A 116 16.32 -0.71 10.61
CA LEU A 116 15.29 -1.71 10.32
C LEU A 116 15.27 -2.10 8.84
N SER A 117 14.57 -3.20 8.54
CA SER A 117 14.21 -3.54 7.17
C SER A 117 13.01 -2.71 6.73
N VAL A 118 13.02 -2.23 5.49
CA VAL A 118 11.95 -1.41 4.91
C VAL A 118 11.30 -2.14 3.76
N ALA A 119 9.99 -2.34 3.84
CA ALA A 119 9.19 -2.91 2.77
C ALA A 119 8.17 -1.87 2.26
N GLY A 120 8.08 -1.69 0.95
CA GLY A 120 7.12 -0.79 0.32
C GLY A 120 6.31 -1.48 -0.77
N GLY A 121 4.97 -1.45 -0.65
CA GLY A 121 4.05 -2.00 -1.64
C GLY A 121 3.55 -0.95 -2.62
N SER A 122 3.54 -1.26 -3.93
CA SER A 122 3.00 -0.38 -4.97
C SER A 122 3.59 1.04 -4.89
N ALA A 123 2.78 2.10 -4.75
CA ALA A 123 3.26 3.47 -4.55
C ALA A 123 4.13 3.64 -3.28
N GLY A 124 3.99 2.77 -2.27
CA GLY A 124 4.87 2.75 -1.10
C GLY A 124 6.31 2.43 -1.45
N ALA A 125 6.57 1.79 -2.58
CA ALA A 125 7.92 1.52 -3.09
C ALA A 125 8.72 2.80 -3.38
N LEU A 126 8.05 3.88 -3.80
CA LEU A 126 8.70 5.18 -4.00
C LEU A 126 9.25 5.74 -2.67
N THR A 127 8.44 5.67 -1.62
CA THR A 127 8.86 6.11 -0.28
C THR A 127 9.95 5.20 0.29
N ALA A 128 9.85 3.88 0.08
CA ALA A 128 10.85 2.92 0.53
C ALA A 128 12.20 3.12 -0.18
N GLY A 129 12.17 3.36 -1.49
CA GLY A 129 13.36 3.66 -2.29
C GLY A 129 14.05 4.96 -1.84
N GLU A 130 13.28 6.04 -1.67
CA GLU A 130 13.81 7.31 -1.12
C GLU A 130 14.39 7.13 0.28
N PHE A 131 13.75 6.29 1.12
CA PHE A 131 14.28 6.01 2.45
C PHE A 131 15.64 5.30 2.38
N ALA A 132 15.78 4.30 1.53
CA ALA A 132 17.03 3.57 1.35
C ALA A 132 18.16 4.45 0.81
N VAL A 133 17.87 5.39 -0.11
CA VAL A 133 18.85 6.34 -0.65
C VAL A 133 19.23 7.40 0.39
N ARG A 134 18.27 7.98 1.10
CA ARG A 134 18.50 9.12 2.00
C ARG A 134 19.00 8.73 3.39
N HIS A 135 18.64 7.54 3.84
CA HIS A 135 18.94 7.03 5.18
C HIS A 135 19.61 5.64 5.11
N PRO A 136 20.72 5.49 4.35
CA PRO A 136 21.33 4.18 4.12
C PRO A 136 21.76 3.50 5.43
N ASP A 137 22.21 4.27 6.42
CA ASP A 137 22.63 3.74 7.73
C ASP A 137 21.43 3.23 8.57
N ARG A 138 20.20 3.60 8.20
CA ARG A 138 18.95 3.23 8.88
C ARG A 138 18.24 2.06 8.19
N CYS A 139 18.56 1.78 6.91
CA CYS A 139 17.97 0.73 6.09
C CYS A 139 18.85 -0.51 6.05
N THR A 140 18.45 -1.59 6.74
CA THR A 140 19.22 -2.85 6.73
C THR A 140 18.94 -3.68 5.49
N HIS A 141 17.70 -3.72 5.04
CA HIS A 141 17.23 -4.39 3.84
C HIS A 141 16.10 -3.59 3.21
N LEU A 142 16.02 -3.60 1.90
CA LEU A 142 14.93 -3.01 1.14
C LEU A 142 14.10 -4.12 0.48
N VAL A 143 12.77 -4.05 0.63
CA VAL A 143 11.83 -4.94 -0.05
C VAL A 143 10.85 -4.11 -0.87
N LEU A 144 10.75 -4.39 -2.16
CA LEU A 144 9.84 -3.72 -3.07
C LEU A 144 8.79 -4.72 -3.56
N LEU A 145 7.53 -4.50 -3.19
CA LEU A 145 6.40 -5.36 -3.54
C LEU A 145 5.59 -4.69 -4.66
N VAL A 146 5.47 -5.34 -5.82
CA VAL A 146 4.72 -4.82 -6.99
C VAL A 146 4.99 -3.32 -7.22
N PRO A 147 6.26 -2.90 -7.37
CA PRO A 147 6.67 -1.51 -7.25
C PRO A 147 6.06 -0.62 -8.33
N ALA A 148 5.40 0.46 -7.92
CA ALA A 148 4.89 1.49 -8.80
C ALA A 148 5.91 2.63 -8.91
N ALA A 149 6.67 2.67 -10.02
CA ALA A 149 7.60 3.74 -10.34
C ALA A 149 7.60 3.98 -11.84
N ASN A 150 7.51 5.25 -12.26
CA ASN A 150 7.63 5.61 -13.66
C ASN A 150 9.12 5.72 -14.05
N LEU A 151 9.71 4.59 -14.43
CA LEU A 151 11.13 4.49 -14.81
C LEU A 151 11.38 4.72 -16.29
N THR A 152 10.37 4.55 -17.13
CA THR A 152 10.47 4.72 -18.59
C THR A 152 10.14 6.12 -19.04
N GLY A 153 9.64 6.98 -18.14
CA GLY A 153 9.23 8.34 -18.46
C GLY A 153 7.97 8.39 -19.34
N HIS A 154 7.10 7.35 -19.24
CA HIS A 154 5.82 7.38 -19.96
C HIS A 154 4.93 8.50 -19.42
N ASP A 155 4.12 9.07 -20.30
CA ASP A 155 3.17 10.10 -19.90
C ASP A 155 2.10 9.53 -18.97
N PRO A 156 1.65 10.33 -17.99
CA PRO A 156 0.54 9.92 -17.13
C PRO A 156 -0.70 9.59 -17.95
N VAL A 157 -1.46 8.57 -17.51
CA VAL A 157 -2.72 8.21 -18.15
C VAL A 157 -3.69 9.40 -18.06
N GLU A 158 -4.01 10.01 -19.20
CA GLU A 158 -4.96 11.11 -19.27
C GLU A 158 -6.40 10.57 -19.34
N PHE A 159 -7.18 10.89 -18.33
CA PHE A 159 -8.62 10.65 -18.33
C PHE A 159 -9.36 11.81 -19.02
N GLY A 160 -10.39 11.51 -19.78
CA GLY A 160 -11.32 12.52 -20.28
C GLY A 160 -12.05 13.24 -19.12
N ALA A 161 -12.57 14.44 -19.36
CA ALA A 161 -13.21 15.26 -18.31
C ALA A 161 -14.34 14.52 -17.57
N LEU A 162 -15.19 13.79 -18.29
CA LEU A 162 -16.29 13.01 -17.72
C LEU A 162 -15.77 11.86 -16.84
N GLN A 163 -14.73 11.18 -17.29
CA GLN A 163 -14.11 10.07 -16.55
C GLN A 163 -13.42 10.57 -15.27
N ARG A 164 -12.72 11.70 -15.34
CA ARG A 164 -12.16 12.37 -14.15
C ARG A 164 -13.25 12.73 -13.15
N ALA A 165 -14.34 13.36 -13.60
CA ALA A 165 -15.46 13.71 -12.73
C ALA A 165 -16.11 12.49 -12.07
N ALA A 166 -16.23 11.36 -12.78
CA ALA A 166 -16.77 10.13 -12.24
C ALA A 166 -15.83 9.51 -11.18
N VAL A 167 -14.52 9.49 -11.44
CA VAL A 167 -13.51 9.03 -10.48
C VAL A 167 -13.50 9.92 -9.24
N ASP A 168 -13.50 11.24 -9.41
CA ASP A 168 -13.54 12.19 -8.29
C ASP A 168 -14.82 12.07 -7.46
N ALA A 169 -15.96 11.80 -8.07
CA ALA A 169 -17.21 11.57 -7.36
C ALA A 169 -17.18 10.30 -6.50
N VAL A 170 -16.57 9.24 -7.00
CA VAL A 170 -16.41 7.97 -6.26
C VAL A 170 -15.38 8.12 -5.14
N LEU A 171 -14.21 8.70 -5.43
CA LEU A 171 -13.13 8.91 -4.46
C LEU A 171 -13.46 10.00 -3.43
N GLY A 172 -14.42 10.86 -3.71
CA GLY A 172 -14.89 11.90 -2.80
C GLY A 172 -16.07 11.49 -1.90
N SER A 173 -16.62 10.27 -2.04
CA SER A 173 -17.84 9.85 -1.36
C SER A 173 -17.74 8.44 -0.81
N ASP A 174 -17.71 8.30 0.51
CA ASP A 174 -17.72 7.00 1.19
C ASP A 174 -18.96 6.17 0.84
N VAL A 175 -20.12 6.82 0.65
CA VAL A 175 -21.36 6.15 0.25
C VAL A 175 -21.26 5.60 -1.17
N ALA A 176 -20.75 6.41 -2.12
CA ALA A 176 -20.61 5.99 -3.52
C ALA A 176 -19.60 4.84 -3.63
N PHE A 177 -18.46 4.97 -2.95
CA PHE A 177 -17.43 3.93 -2.92
C PHE A 177 -17.99 2.64 -2.30
N TRP A 178 -18.63 2.71 -1.13
CA TRP A 178 -19.25 1.56 -0.49
C TRP A 178 -20.29 0.87 -1.37
N ALA A 179 -21.14 1.64 -2.03
CA ALA A 179 -22.16 1.09 -2.91
C ALA A 179 -21.53 0.31 -4.08
N LEU A 180 -20.53 0.89 -4.75
CA LEU A 180 -19.83 0.22 -5.85
C LEU A 180 -19.07 -1.02 -5.37
N ALA A 181 -18.33 -0.93 -4.26
CA ALA A 181 -17.62 -2.07 -3.69
C ALA A 181 -18.56 -3.20 -3.24
N SER A 182 -19.79 -2.86 -2.82
CA SER A 182 -20.79 -3.85 -2.43
C SER A 182 -21.53 -4.47 -3.62
N LEU A 183 -21.81 -3.69 -4.67
CA LEU A 183 -22.59 -4.14 -5.83
C LEU A 183 -21.74 -4.82 -6.90
N ALA A 184 -20.47 -4.42 -7.03
CA ALA A 184 -19.56 -4.91 -8.07
C ALA A 184 -18.15 -5.19 -7.52
N PRO A 185 -17.97 -6.00 -6.45
CA PRO A 185 -16.69 -6.19 -5.79
C PRO A 185 -15.61 -6.75 -6.75
N ARG A 186 -15.97 -7.69 -7.61
CA ARG A 186 -15.03 -8.27 -8.58
C ARG A 186 -14.52 -7.22 -9.59
N GLN A 187 -15.39 -6.30 -10.03
CA GLN A 187 -14.99 -5.21 -10.92
C GLN A 187 -14.09 -4.20 -10.18
N MET A 188 -14.38 -3.92 -8.92
CA MET A 188 -13.56 -3.04 -8.10
C MET A 188 -12.17 -3.66 -7.83
N ILE A 189 -12.08 -4.96 -7.59
CA ILE A 189 -10.79 -5.67 -7.49
C ILE A 189 -10.01 -5.54 -8.80
N ARG A 190 -10.65 -5.74 -9.96
CA ARG A 190 -9.99 -5.56 -11.25
C ARG A 190 -9.46 -4.15 -11.46
N THR A 191 -10.27 -3.13 -11.17
CA THR A 191 -9.93 -1.73 -11.50
C THR A 191 -9.06 -1.03 -10.47
N LEU A 192 -9.27 -1.28 -9.18
CA LEU A 192 -8.53 -0.63 -8.11
C LEU A 192 -7.36 -1.46 -7.57
N LEU A 193 -7.50 -2.78 -7.59
CA LEU A 193 -6.45 -3.68 -7.13
C LEU A 193 -5.72 -4.36 -8.31
N ALA A 194 -5.96 -3.92 -9.54
CA ALA A 194 -5.29 -4.37 -10.77
C ALA A 194 -5.04 -5.89 -10.82
N THR A 195 -6.02 -6.67 -10.35
CA THR A 195 -5.95 -8.12 -10.22
C THR A 195 -7.11 -8.75 -10.98
N ASP A 196 -6.85 -9.74 -11.81
CA ASP A 196 -7.92 -10.43 -12.53
C ASP A 196 -8.84 -11.14 -11.53
N PRO A 197 -10.14 -10.79 -11.47
CA PRO A 197 -11.06 -11.44 -10.55
C PRO A 197 -11.28 -12.93 -10.82
N ALA A 198 -10.88 -13.47 -11.97
CA ALA A 198 -10.88 -14.91 -12.22
C ALA A 198 -9.92 -15.67 -11.28
N LEU A 199 -8.88 -15.02 -10.77
CA LEU A 199 -7.98 -15.59 -9.77
C LEU A 199 -8.68 -15.93 -8.47
N LEU A 200 -9.71 -15.17 -8.07
CA LEU A 200 -10.50 -15.45 -6.86
C LEU A 200 -11.15 -16.83 -6.86
N ASP A 201 -11.44 -17.36 -8.04
CA ASP A 201 -12.09 -18.69 -8.18
C ASP A 201 -11.06 -19.84 -8.06
N ARG A 202 -9.76 -19.53 -8.10
CA ARG A 202 -8.64 -20.50 -8.08
C ARG A 202 -7.87 -20.55 -6.77
N VAL A 203 -8.10 -19.58 -5.87
CA VAL A 203 -7.45 -19.52 -4.56
C VAL A 203 -8.36 -20.02 -3.46
N ASP A 204 -7.79 -20.30 -2.29
CA ASP A 204 -8.54 -20.70 -1.10
C ASP A 204 -9.38 -19.54 -0.50
N THR A 205 -10.15 -19.86 0.54
CA THR A 205 -11.04 -18.90 1.18
C THR A 205 -10.25 -17.77 1.86
N ALA A 206 -9.10 -18.09 2.48
CA ALA A 206 -8.30 -17.09 3.19
C ALA A 206 -7.75 -16.01 2.23
N GLU A 207 -7.30 -16.42 1.05
CA GLU A 207 -6.83 -15.49 0.02
C GLU A 207 -7.96 -14.65 -0.58
N ARG A 208 -9.16 -15.23 -0.78
CA ARG A 208 -10.35 -14.47 -1.18
C ARG A 208 -10.73 -13.42 -0.14
N ASP A 209 -10.78 -13.83 1.12
CA ASP A 209 -11.10 -12.93 2.25
C ASP A 209 -10.06 -11.81 2.37
N ARG A 210 -8.78 -12.11 2.08
CA ARG A 210 -7.70 -11.12 2.03
C ARG A 210 -7.94 -10.08 0.92
N ALA A 211 -8.27 -10.50 -0.29
CA ALA A 211 -8.57 -9.59 -1.40
C ALA A 211 -9.78 -8.69 -1.10
N GLU A 212 -10.85 -9.26 -0.55
CA GLU A 212 -12.03 -8.51 -0.12
C GLU A 212 -11.71 -7.55 1.04
N THR A 213 -10.83 -7.96 1.96
CA THR A 213 -10.37 -7.12 3.05
C THR A 213 -9.56 -5.93 2.53
N ILE A 214 -8.64 -6.14 1.57
CA ILE A 214 -7.88 -5.05 0.93
C ILE A 214 -8.85 -4.03 0.31
N LEU A 215 -9.85 -4.48 -0.45
CA LEU A 215 -10.86 -3.60 -1.03
C LEU A 215 -11.67 -2.86 0.05
N ALA A 216 -12.08 -3.56 1.09
CA ALA A 216 -12.87 -2.98 2.19
C ALA A 216 -12.08 -1.97 3.03
N GLN A 217 -10.76 -2.13 3.12
CA GLN A 217 -9.87 -1.22 3.84
C GLN A 217 -9.65 0.12 3.14
N LEU A 218 -10.06 0.26 1.88
CA LEU A 218 -10.08 1.56 1.22
C LEU A 218 -11.11 2.54 1.86
N LEU A 219 -12.07 2.02 2.64
CA LEU A 219 -12.97 2.86 3.44
C LEU A 219 -12.30 3.30 4.77
N PRO A 220 -12.57 4.54 5.22
CA PRO A 220 -13.30 5.59 4.53
C PRO A 220 -12.42 6.19 3.42
N ILE A 221 -12.94 6.24 2.20
CA ILE A 221 -12.18 6.75 1.05
C ILE A 221 -11.93 8.26 1.19
N SER A 222 -12.86 8.99 1.82
CA SER A 222 -12.74 10.41 2.10
C SER A 222 -11.51 10.75 2.95
N ALA A 223 -11.13 9.89 3.89
CA ALA A 223 -9.93 10.06 4.72
C ALA A 223 -8.62 9.63 4.02
N ARG A 224 -8.68 9.23 2.76
CA ARG A 224 -7.54 8.76 1.95
C ARG A 224 -7.36 9.55 0.66
N THR A 225 -8.31 10.41 0.31
CA THR A 225 -8.37 11.10 -0.99
C THR A 225 -7.15 11.98 -1.25
N ALA A 226 -6.63 12.68 -0.24
CA ALA A 226 -5.43 13.52 -0.40
C ALA A 226 -4.21 12.66 -0.77
N GLY A 227 -3.98 11.57 -0.04
CA GLY A 227 -2.91 10.61 -0.32
C GLY A 227 -3.07 9.91 -1.67
N LEU A 228 -4.30 9.52 -2.04
CA LEU A 228 -4.60 8.92 -3.36
C LEU A 228 -4.19 9.85 -4.51
N ARG A 229 -4.53 11.14 -4.42
CA ARG A 229 -4.15 12.13 -5.44
C ARG A 229 -2.65 12.36 -5.49
N ASN A 230 -2.00 12.37 -4.33
CA ASN A 230 -0.54 12.48 -4.24
C ASN A 230 0.15 11.27 -4.89
N ASP A 231 -0.33 10.06 -4.61
CA ASP A 231 0.20 8.83 -5.22
C ASP A 231 0.00 8.82 -6.75
N ALA A 232 -1.17 9.23 -7.24
CA ALA A 232 -1.43 9.33 -8.68
C ALA A 232 -0.46 10.32 -9.36
N HIS A 233 -0.12 11.43 -8.68
CA HIS A 233 0.88 12.38 -9.17
C HIS A 233 2.27 11.74 -9.25
N TRP A 234 2.77 11.18 -8.15
CA TRP A 234 4.14 10.68 -8.07
C TRP A 234 4.36 9.39 -8.88
N SER A 235 3.37 8.49 -8.94
CA SER A 235 3.47 7.29 -9.78
C SER A 235 3.35 7.61 -11.28
N GLY A 236 2.69 8.71 -11.63
CA GLY A 236 2.59 9.20 -13.02
C GLY A 236 3.76 10.07 -13.46
N THR A 237 4.56 10.59 -12.54
CA THR A 237 5.72 11.44 -12.84
C THR A 237 6.97 10.57 -12.98
N PRO A 238 7.92 10.90 -13.91
CA PRO A 238 9.20 10.20 -13.97
C PRO A 238 9.89 10.16 -12.61
N SER A 239 10.32 8.97 -12.19
CA SER A 239 10.88 8.76 -10.86
C SER A 239 12.19 9.52 -10.68
N PRO A 240 12.30 10.43 -9.69
CA PRO A 240 13.52 11.16 -9.39
C PRO A 240 14.52 10.37 -8.54
N ILE A 241 14.17 9.14 -8.15
CA ILE A 241 14.95 8.33 -7.20
C ILE A 241 16.22 7.82 -7.88
N ALA A 242 17.38 8.02 -7.24
CA ALA A 242 18.65 7.45 -7.64
C ALA A 242 18.73 5.97 -7.20
N TRP A 243 18.02 5.10 -7.92
CA TRP A 243 17.90 3.68 -7.58
C TRP A 243 19.26 2.97 -7.58
N GLU A 244 20.21 3.43 -8.40
CA GLU A 244 21.59 2.97 -8.48
C GLU A 244 22.42 3.25 -7.23
N ASP A 245 22.00 4.23 -6.41
CA ASP A 245 22.70 4.61 -5.17
C ASP A 245 22.22 3.80 -3.95
N ILE A 246 21.26 2.90 -4.12
CA ILE A 246 20.77 2.05 -3.03
C ILE A 246 21.87 1.07 -2.63
N ALA A 247 22.37 1.21 -1.41
CA ALA A 247 23.39 0.35 -0.82
C ALA A 247 22.81 -0.86 -0.06
N ALA A 248 21.56 -0.76 0.40
CA ALA A 248 20.92 -1.83 1.15
C ALA A 248 20.67 -3.06 0.25
N PRO A 249 20.93 -4.29 0.73
CA PRO A 249 20.48 -5.49 0.06
C PRO A 249 18.99 -5.37 -0.29
N THR A 250 18.63 -5.66 -1.55
CA THR A 250 17.29 -5.39 -2.07
C THR A 250 16.62 -6.67 -2.60
N LEU A 251 15.37 -6.89 -2.18
CA LEU A 251 14.47 -7.92 -2.70
C LEU A 251 13.30 -7.27 -3.43
N ILE A 252 13.01 -7.72 -4.64
CA ILE A 252 11.91 -7.22 -5.45
C ILE A 252 10.97 -8.37 -5.77
N LEU A 253 9.69 -8.21 -5.46
CA LEU A 253 8.65 -9.22 -5.67
C LEU A 253 7.53 -8.64 -6.54
N SER A 254 7.09 -9.38 -7.57
CA SER A 254 5.99 -8.96 -8.45
C SER A 254 5.26 -10.16 -9.05
N CYS A 255 4.20 -9.89 -9.81
CA CYS A 255 3.44 -10.89 -10.58
C CYS A 255 3.38 -10.46 -12.05
N GLU A 256 3.52 -11.44 -12.96
CA GLU A 256 3.53 -11.17 -14.40
C GLU A 256 2.19 -10.64 -14.93
N ASP A 257 1.10 -11.10 -14.34
CA ASP A 257 -0.28 -10.76 -14.70
C ASP A 257 -0.84 -9.53 -13.97
N ASP A 258 0.02 -8.77 -13.27
CA ASP A 258 -0.37 -7.50 -12.66
C ASP A 258 -0.86 -6.51 -13.71
N LEU A 259 -2.11 -6.09 -13.61
CA LEU A 259 -2.74 -5.21 -14.61
C LEU A 259 -2.19 -3.78 -14.60
N PHE A 260 -1.41 -3.38 -13.59
CA PHE A 260 -0.61 -2.15 -13.62
C PHE A 260 0.76 -2.35 -14.27
N GLY A 261 1.12 -3.56 -14.66
CA GLY A 261 2.37 -3.86 -15.36
C GLY A 261 3.62 -3.73 -14.49
N THR A 262 3.50 -3.89 -13.17
CA THR A 262 4.63 -3.69 -12.24
C THR A 262 5.75 -4.73 -12.40
N ALA A 263 5.51 -5.86 -13.06
CA ALA A 263 6.57 -6.82 -13.38
C ALA A 263 7.66 -6.22 -14.29
N ALA A 264 7.29 -5.38 -15.25
CA ALA A 264 8.25 -4.67 -16.09
C ALA A 264 9.08 -3.67 -15.26
N THR A 265 8.43 -2.90 -14.38
CA THR A 265 9.10 -2.00 -13.43
C THR A 265 10.04 -2.76 -12.49
N ALA A 266 9.62 -3.93 -11.98
CA ALA A 266 10.42 -4.77 -11.10
C ALA A 266 11.72 -5.23 -11.78
N ARG A 267 11.67 -5.62 -13.07
CA ARG A 267 12.87 -5.96 -13.86
C ARG A 267 13.80 -4.78 -14.02
N LEU A 268 13.27 -3.61 -14.40
CA LEU A 268 14.09 -2.40 -14.56
C LEU A 268 14.75 -1.97 -13.23
N LEU A 269 14.07 -2.13 -12.10
CA LEU A 269 14.65 -1.86 -10.79
C LEU A 269 15.74 -2.88 -10.44
N ALA A 270 15.52 -4.16 -10.75
CA ALA A 270 16.54 -5.19 -10.52
C ALA A 270 17.80 -4.98 -11.35
N ASP A 271 17.66 -4.42 -12.56
CA ASP A 271 18.81 -4.07 -13.41
C ASP A 271 19.57 -2.83 -12.89
N ARG A 272 18.88 -1.90 -12.20
CA ARG A 272 19.46 -0.65 -11.70
C ARG A 272 20.10 -0.78 -10.31
N ILE A 273 19.46 -1.57 -9.42
CA ILE A 273 19.92 -1.72 -8.04
C ILE A 273 20.94 -2.85 -7.98
N ALA A 274 22.17 -2.52 -7.62
CA ALA A 274 23.27 -3.48 -7.59
C ALA A 274 22.98 -4.65 -6.63
N GLY A 275 23.04 -5.88 -7.12
CA GLY A 275 22.83 -7.09 -6.33
C GLY A 275 21.38 -7.34 -5.91
N ALA A 276 20.41 -6.65 -6.50
CA ALA A 276 19.00 -6.89 -6.20
C ALA A 276 18.58 -8.31 -6.58
N ARG A 277 17.80 -8.94 -5.69
CA ARG A 277 17.15 -10.23 -5.95
C ARG A 277 15.74 -9.98 -6.46
N LEU A 278 15.35 -10.69 -7.51
CA LEU A 278 14.04 -10.55 -8.16
C LEU A 278 13.30 -11.88 -8.16
N THR A 279 12.04 -11.87 -7.69
CA THR A 279 11.10 -12.96 -7.85
C THR A 279 9.84 -12.44 -8.53
N ILE A 280 9.42 -13.09 -9.62
CA ILE A 280 8.18 -12.79 -10.33
C ILE A 280 7.38 -14.07 -10.45
N TRP A 281 6.19 -14.10 -9.86
CA TRP A 281 5.24 -15.20 -10.02
C TRP A 281 4.47 -15.04 -11.33
N PRO A 282 4.11 -16.15 -12.01
CA PRO A 282 3.34 -16.09 -13.27
C PRO A 282 1.97 -15.44 -13.11
N GLU A 283 1.34 -15.62 -11.96
CA GLU A 283 -0.01 -15.14 -11.63
C GLU A 283 -0.03 -14.57 -10.20
N GLY A 284 -1.07 -13.79 -9.87
CA GLY A 284 -1.27 -13.20 -8.56
C GLY A 284 -1.79 -11.77 -8.61
N GLY A 285 -1.66 -11.12 -9.76
CA GLY A 285 -2.05 -9.72 -9.93
C GLY A 285 -1.29 -8.77 -9.01
N HIS A 286 -1.82 -7.57 -8.83
CA HIS A 286 -1.18 -6.52 -8.04
C HIS A 286 -1.19 -6.78 -6.53
N ILE A 287 -2.03 -7.67 -6.06
CA ILE A 287 -2.11 -8.05 -4.64
C ILE A 287 -1.48 -9.41 -4.35
N TRP A 288 -0.67 -9.95 -5.29
CA TRP A 288 -0.03 -11.27 -5.17
C TRP A 288 -0.97 -12.36 -4.64
N LEU A 289 -2.19 -12.40 -5.18
CA LEU A 289 -3.24 -13.32 -4.76
C LEU A 289 -2.78 -14.78 -4.91
N GLY A 290 -2.89 -15.55 -3.83
CA GLY A 290 -2.38 -16.93 -3.77
C GLY A 290 -0.93 -17.05 -3.30
N HIS A 291 -0.21 -15.93 -3.08
CA HIS A 291 1.20 -15.91 -2.70
C HIS A 291 1.48 -15.20 -1.37
N ASP A 292 0.47 -14.93 -0.55
CA ASP A 292 0.67 -14.20 0.71
C ASP A 292 1.68 -14.90 1.65
N ALA A 293 1.60 -16.23 1.73
CA ALA A 293 2.55 -17.02 2.51
C ALA A 293 3.95 -17.06 1.87
N ASP A 294 4.02 -17.08 0.54
CA ASP A 294 5.28 -17.07 -0.20
C ASP A 294 6.01 -15.75 -0.03
N VAL A 295 5.30 -14.63 -0.14
CA VAL A 295 5.83 -13.28 0.10
C VAL A 295 6.42 -13.17 1.51
N ALA A 296 5.68 -13.60 2.52
CA ALA A 296 6.17 -13.58 3.90
C ALA A 296 7.43 -14.43 4.08
N ARG A 297 7.47 -15.63 3.48
CA ARG A 297 8.63 -16.53 3.52
C ARG A 297 9.84 -15.94 2.81
N GLU A 298 9.67 -15.34 1.61
CA GLU A 298 10.74 -14.71 0.86
C GLU A 298 11.35 -13.54 1.65
N ILE A 299 10.52 -12.68 2.25
CA ILE A 299 10.97 -11.56 3.07
C ILE A 299 11.74 -12.06 4.30
N ALA A 300 11.18 -13.05 5.03
CA ALA A 300 11.81 -13.57 6.24
C ALA A 300 13.14 -14.27 5.94
N ALA A 301 13.22 -15.03 4.86
CA ALA A 301 14.44 -15.69 4.42
C ALA A 301 15.51 -14.68 3.96
N PHE A 302 15.08 -13.62 3.25
CA PHE A 302 15.97 -12.57 2.77
C PHE A 302 16.59 -11.76 3.92
N ASP A 303 15.78 -11.34 4.89
CA ASP A 303 16.22 -10.57 6.06
C ASP A 303 17.08 -11.42 7.01
N GLY A 304 16.89 -12.75 7.04
CA GLY A 304 17.68 -13.70 7.85
C GLY A 304 19.01 -14.13 7.20
N ALA A 305 19.20 -13.85 5.91
CA ALA A 305 20.42 -14.21 5.23
C ALA A 305 21.57 -13.28 5.68
N ALA A 306 22.73 -13.88 6.02
CA ALA A 306 23.95 -13.09 6.21
C ALA A 306 24.38 -12.56 4.83
N HIS A 307 24.36 -11.24 4.68
CA HIS A 307 24.95 -10.59 3.51
C HIS A 307 26.43 -10.31 3.80
N PRO A 308 27.33 -10.64 2.86
CA PRO A 308 28.79 -10.47 3.03
C PRO A 308 29.20 -9.01 3.17
#